data_9a559718030cd4109ea6d4195568d346
#
_entry.id   9a559718030cd4109ea6d4195568d346
#
_cell.length_a   1.000
_cell.length_b   1.000
_cell.length_c   1.000
_cell.angle_alpha   90.00
_cell.angle_beta   90.00
_cell.angle_gamma   90.00
#
_symmetry.space_group_name_H-M   'P 1'
#
loop_
_entity.id
_entity.type
_entity.pdbx_description
1 polymer ?
#
loop_
_entity_poly.entity_id
_entity_poly.type
_entity_poly.pdbx_seq_one_letter_code
_entity_poly.pdbx_strand_id
1 'polypeptide(L)'
;MADAGIPITHRGIAKGFQVITAHSKKDEEAQIDYTLLTDESMTCVFLMGLAHVEHIAEELIRAGRRPDTPAAVISNGTLATQKKYIGTLESIGYKVKCAKLESPAIIVVGNVVSLNDQLDFFEKRPLFGRKITVPYIEAMGERTHFNKLITDLQQLGADVDTIMVGKILPIPISDFEKEISSSDWILFTSRNGVRAFFYNMKFNDTDIRCLAKIRFGVVGKATEQELKNYQIKADLVPDEQTGAGLAKALKKQISDQTKVCIFSAKEASEDLERELQKFCHVIKTDAYENVNVSEQDYILKPADTVISEAVFTSASNVERFFQMLTEEIMVERAYSIGKKTTEALKKKNVMNICESEESTYESVVSLITKK
;
A
#
# COMPACT_ATOMS: atom_id res chain seq x y z
N MET A 1 -6.04 -20.94 7.02
CA MET A 1 -7.08 -21.47 7.95
C MET A 1 -7.59 -20.37 8.88
N ALA A 2 -6.76 -19.68 9.65
CA ALA A 2 -7.23 -18.64 10.58
C ALA A 2 -8.12 -17.59 9.90
N ASP A 3 -7.71 -17.06 8.74
CA ASP A 3 -8.50 -16.10 7.96
C ASP A 3 -9.79 -16.67 7.35
N ALA A 4 -9.95 -17.99 7.34
CA ALA A 4 -11.21 -18.64 7.00
C ALA A 4 -12.09 -18.92 8.24
N GLY A 5 -11.72 -18.40 9.43
CA GLY A 5 -12.41 -18.67 10.69
C GLY A 5 -12.26 -20.09 11.22
N ILE A 6 -11.27 -20.83 10.73
CA ILE A 6 -11.06 -22.23 11.12
C ILE A 6 -9.72 -22.34 11.86
N PRO A 7 -9.73 -22.51 13.20
CA PRO A 7 -8.51 -22.71 13.97
C PRO A 7 -7.89 -24.07 13.66
N ILE A 8 -6.57 -24.17 13.78
CA ILE A 8 -5.89 -25.46 13.52
C ILE A 8 -6.15 -26.47 14.65
N THR A 9 -6.27 -25.98 15.88
CA THR A 9 -6.67 -26.71 17.08
C THR A 9 -7.59 -25.84 17.93
N HIS A 10 -8.41 -26.46 18.77
CA HIS A 10 -9.23 -25.76 19.75
C HIS A 10 -9.45 -26.64 20.98
N ARG A 11 -9.31 -26.06 22.19
CA ARG A 11 -9.49 -26.80 23.44
C ARG A 11 -10.87 -27.44 23.51
N GLY A 12 -10.93 -28.73 23.76
CA GLY A 12 -12.17 -29.51 23.85
C GLY A 12 -12.71 -30.00 22.49
N ILE A 13 -12.10 -29.58 21.35
CA ILE A 13 -12.55 -29.97 20.00
C ILE A 13 -11.45 -30.75 19.27
N ALA A 14 -10.23 -30.19 19.18
CA ALA A 14 -9.13 -30.86 18.52
C ALA A 14 -7.85 -30.70 19.34
N LYS A 15 -7.14 -31.80 19.60
CA LYS A 15 -5.91 -31.88 20.42
C LYS A 15 -4.66 -31.63 19.61
N GLY A 16 -4.72 -31.86 18.30
CA GLY A 16 -3.58 -31.76 17.41
C GLY A 16 -4.02 -31.66 15.95
N PHE A 17 -3.03 -31.66 15.07
CA PHE A 17 -3.27 -31.58 13.63
C PHE A 17 -2.22 -32.35 12.85
N GLN A 18 -2.57 -32.72 11.62
CA GLN A 18 -1.68 -33.35 10.64
C GLN A 18 -1.77 -32.59 9.31
N VAL A 19 -0.63 -32.34 8.68
CA VAL A 19 -0.56 -31.70 7.36
C VAL A 19 -0.03 -32.71 6.37
N ILE A 20 -0.80 -32.96 5.32
CA ILE A 20 -0.54 -33.98 4.31
C ILE A 20 -0.43 -33.32 2.95
N THR A 21 0.59 -33.65 2.17
CA THR A 21 0.69 -33.26 0.76
C THR A 21 0.02 -34.35 -0.08
N ALA A 22 -1.09 -34.01 -0.72
CA ALA A 22 -1.96 -34.97 -1.44
C ALA A 22 -1.51 -35.25 -2.89
N HIS A 23 -0.44 -34.61 -3.37
CA HIS A 23 0.07 -34.79 -4.73
C HIS A 23 1.57 -35.03 -4.75
N SER A 24 2.06 -35.97 -5.62
CA SER A 24 3.46 -36.31 -5.80
C SER A 24 4.05 -35.58 -7.04
N LYS A 25 5.40 -35.49 -7.13
CA LYS A 25 6.14 -34.81 -8.23
C LYS A 25 5.95 -35.41 -9.62
N LYS A 26 5.29 -36.56 -9.77
CA LYS A 26 5.18 -37.32 -11.04
C LYS A 26 3.75 -37.57 -11.51
N ASP A 27 2.77 -36.72 -11.15
CA ASP A 27 1.34 -36.98 -11.39
C ASP A 27 0.83 -38.32 -10.81
N GLU A 28 1.61 -38.95 -9.93
CA GLU A 28 1.21 -40.12 -9.18
C GLU A 28 0.48 -39.67 -7.91
N GLU A 29 -0.63 -40.31 -7.57
CA GLU A 29 -1.31 -40.10 -6.29
C GLU A 29 -0.33 -40.34 -5.16
N ALA A 30 -0.27 -39.40 -4.19
CA ALA A 30 0.54 -39.62 -3.00
C ALA A 30 0.00 -40.88 -2.28
N GLN A 31 0.87 -41.83 -1.96
CA GLN A 31 0.49 -42.99 -1.13
C GLN A 31 0.23 -42.50 0.29
N ILE A 32 -1.04 -42.19 0.60
CA ILE A 32 -1.47 -41.73 1.91
C ILE A 32 -2.07 -42.93 2.67
N ASP A 33 -1.55 -43.19 3.86
CA ASP A 33 -2.20 -44.16 4.76
C ASP A 33 -3.33 -43.46 5.52
N TYR A 34 -4.52 -43.52 4.97
CA TYR A 34 -5.70 -42.92 5.54
C TYR A 34 -6.11 -43.51 6.88
N THR A 35 -5.63 -44.74 7.22
CA THR A 35 -5.93 -45.37 8.54
C THR A 35 -5.35 -44.60 9.70
N LEU A 36 -4.24 -43.87 9.47
CA LEU A 36 -3.60 -43.01 10.46
C LEU A 36 -4.34 -41.67 10.67
N LEU A 37 -5.36 -41.38 9.85
CA LEU A 37 -6.06 -40.10 9.83
C LEU A 37 -7.48 -40.21 10.40
N THR A 38 -7.82 -41.31 11.08
CA THR A 38 -9.19 -41.61 11.58
C THR A 38 -9.53 -40.99 12.93
N ASP A 39 -8.52 -40.49 13.69
CA ASP A 39 -8.73 -39.87 15.01
C ASP A 39 -9.52 -38.56 14.87
N GLU A 40 -10.78 -38.54 15.36
CA GLU A 40 -11.67 -37.38 15.32
C GLU A 40 -11.20 -36.20 16.19
N SER A 41 -10.28 -36.44 17.12
CA SER A 41 -9.64 -35.39 17.92
C SER A 41 -8.49 -34.67 17.19
N MET A 42 -8.21 -35.08 15.95
CA MET A 42 -7.16 -34.50 15.10
C MET A 42 -7.75 -33.75 13.91
N THR A 43 -7.18 -32.57 13.61
CA THR A 43 -7.49 -31.82 12.39
C THR A 43 -6.56 -32.29 11.27
N CYS A 44 -7.10 -32.71 10.13
CA CYS A 44 -6.31 -33.06 8.95
C CYS A 44 -6.35 -31.90 7.94
N VAL A 45 -5.18 -31.50 7.44
CA VAL A 45 -5.03 -30.45 6.42
C VAL A 45 -4.32 -31.04 5.21
N PHE A 46 -5.01 -31.05 4.06
CA PHE A 46 -4.42 -31.53 2.81
C PHE A 46 -4.02 -30.36 1.93
N LEU A 47 -2.75 -30.36 1.52
CA LEU A 47 -2.18 -29.43 0.58
C LEU A 47 -2.14 -30.06 -0.80
N MET A 48 -2.32 -29.25 -1.86
CA MET A 48 -2.30 -29.70 -3.28
C MET A 48 -3.31 -30.82 -3.61
N GLY A 49 -4.43 -30.86 -2.88
CA GLY A 49 -5.46 -31.94 -3.00
C GLY A 49 -6.73 -31.51 -3.70
N LEU A 50 -6.84 -30.29 -4.24
CA LEU A 50 -8.12 -29.78 -4.77
C LEU A 50 -8.73 -30.67 -5.86
N ALA A 51 -7.92 -31.17 -6.80
CA ALA A 51 -8.37 -32.07 -7.87
C ALA A 51 -8.86 -33.44 -7.34
N HIS A 52 -8.43 -33.82 -6.14
CA HIS A 52 -8.68 -35.13 -5.52
C HIS A 52 -9.59 -35.04 -4.29
N VAL A 53 -10.30 -33.92 -4.08
CA VAL A 53 -11.12 -33.69 -2.88
C VAL A 53 -12.17 -34.78 -2.65
N GLU A 54 -12.81 -35.26 -3.71
CA GLU A 54 -13.83 -36.34 -3.65
C GLU A 54 -13.17 -37.65 -3.23
N HIS A 55 -12.07 -38.05 -3.86
CA HIS A 55 -11.30 -39.23 -3.51
C HIS A 55 -10.75 -39.19 -2.08
N ILE A 56 -10.19 -38.07 -1.63
CA ILE A 56 -9.70 -37.91 -0.26
C ILE A 56 -10.85 -38.12 0.77
N ALA A 57 -12.01 -37.55 0.47
CA ALA A 57 -13.19 -37.71 1.33
C ALA A 57 -13.66 -39.14 1.41
N GLU A 58 -13.76 -39.85 0.26
CA GLU A 58 -14.14 -41.27 0.19
C GLU A 58 -13.16 -42.17 0.94
N GLU A 59 -11.85 -41.98 0.76
CA GLU A 59 -10.83 -42.79 1.43
C GLU A 59 -10.81 -42.54 2.94
N LEU A 60 -11.02 -41.32 3.42
CA LEU A 60 -11.18 -41.04 4.85
C LEU A 60 -12.44 -41.77 5.45
N ILE A 61 -13.54 -41.77 4.73
CA ILE A 61 -14.76 -42.50 5.15
C ILE A 61 -14.50 -44.00 5.15
N ARG A 62 -13.86 -44.54 4.08
CA ARG A 62 -13.54 -45.97 3.98
C ARG A 62 -12.59 -46.41 5.10
N ALA A 63 -11.65 -45.56 5.48
CA ALA A 63 -10.71 -45.80 6.59
C ALA A 63 -11.39 -45.79 7.96
N GLY A 64 -12.64 -45.29 8.08
CA GLY A 64 -13.43 -45.28 9.31
C GLY A 64 -13.75 -43.90 9.88
N ARG A 65 -13.44 -42.82 9.17
CA ARG A 65 -13.88 -41.49 9.57
C ARG A 65 -15.38 -41.33 9.31
N ARG A 66 -16.11 -40.65 10.18
CA ARG A 66 -17.56 -40.48 10.02
C ARG A 66 -17.90 -39.62 8.79
N PRO A 67 -18.91 -40.01 7.98
CA PRO A 67 -19.35 -39.23 6.80
C PRO A 67 -19.78 -37.80 7.12
N ASP A 68 -20.33 -37.58 8.31
CA ASP A 68 -20.79 -36.28 8.80
C ASP A 68 -19.65 -35.42 9.44
N THR A 69 -18.39 -35.90 9.43
CA THR A 69 -17.22 -35.10 9.87
C THR A 69 -17.16 -33.80 9.11
N PRO A 70 -17.11 -32.64 9.80
CA PRO A 70 -17.02 -31.36 9.15
C PRO A 70 -15.77 -31.24 8.27
N ALA A 71 -15.94 -30.69 7.06
CA ALA A 71 -14.90 -30.50 6.09
C ALA A 71 -15.01 -29.11 5.42
N ALA A 72 -13.89 -28.52 5.07
CA ALA A 72 -13.82 -27.25 4.38
C ALA A 72 -12.80 -27.29 3.24
N VAL A 73 -13.07 -26.55 2.16
CA VAL A 73 -12.08 -26.22 1.14
C VAL A 73 -11.94 -24.70 1.09
N ILE A 74 -10.70 -24.24 1.21
CA ILE A 74 -10.35 -22.82 1.19
C ILE A 74 -9.44 -22.56 -0.01
N SER A 75 -9.95 -21.81 -0.98
CA SER A 75 -9.21 -21.37 -2.17
C SER A 75 -8.74 -19.92 -1.97
N ASN A 76 -7.56 -19.59 -2.50
CA ASN A 76 -6.95 -18.27 -2.41
C ASN A 76 -6.91 -17.73 -0.96
N GLY A 77 -6.64 -18.61 0.01
CA GLY A 77 -6.59 -18.23 1.42
C GLY A 77 -5.71 -17.04 1.69
N THR A 78 -6.15 -16.13 2.57
CA THR A 78 -5.49 -14.86 2.95
C THR A 78 -5.58 -13.72 1.93
N LEU A 79 -6.10 -13.99 0.73
CA LEU A 79 -6.32 -12.96 -0.27
C LEU A 79 -7.76 -12.42 -0.21
N ALA A 80 -8.00 -11.23 -0.72
CA ALA A 80 -9.36 -10.67 -0.84
C ALA A 80 -10.27 -11.50 -1.76
N THR A 81 -9.67 -12.35 -2.59
CA THR A 81 -10.37 -13.33 -3.46
C THR A 81 -10.59 -14.69 -2.78
N GLN A 82 -10.32 -14.79 -1.46
CA GLN A 82 -10.56 -16.02 -0.71
C GLN A 82 -12.02 -16.51 -0.89
N LYS A 83 -12.15 -17.81 -1.12
CA LYS A 83 -13.44 -18.49 -1.13
C LYS A 83 -13.34 -19.70 -0.23
N LYS A 84 -14.34 -19.91 0.62
CA LYS A 84 -14.44 -21.11 1.45
C LYS A 84 -15.75 -21.84 1.21
N TYR A 85 -15.68 -23.14 1.22
CA TYR A 85 -16.84 -24.02 1.12
C TYR A 85 -16.82 -24.97 2.28
N ILE A 86 -17.92 -24.95 3.05
CA ILE A 86 -18.09 -25.74 4.26
C ILE A 86 -19.10 -26.84 3.98
N GLY A 87 -18.80 -28.05 4.47
CA GLY A 87 -19.66 -29.23 4.35
C GLY A 87 -19.24 -30.31 5.31
N THR A 88 -19.53 -31.53 4.94
CA THR A 88 -19.08 -32.75 5.59
C THR A 88 -18.26 -33.58 4.61
N LEU A 89 -17.54 -34.59 5.07
CA LEU A 89 -16.83 -35.50 4.16
C LEU A 89 -17.74 -36.05 3.05
N GLU A 90 -18.98 -36.38 3.36
CA GLU A 90 -19.94 -36.90 2.38
C GLU A 90 -20.31 -35.85 1.30
N SER A 91 -20.36 -34.55 1.67
CA SER A 91 -20.89 -33.50 0.79
C SER A 91 -19.85 -32.62 0.14
N ILE A 92 -18.63 -32.57 0.66
CA ILE A 92 -17.64 -31.59 0.28
C ILE A 92 -17.18 -31.73 -1.19
N GLY A 93 -17.00 -32.96 -1.67
CA GLY A 93 -16.60 -33.24 -3.06
C GLY A 93 -17.59 -32.64 -4.05
N TYR A 94 -18.87 -32.91 -3.89
CA TYR A 94 -19.93 -32.35 -4.73
C TYR A 94 -20.00 -30.83 -4.69
N LYS A 95 -19.92 -30.25 -3.48
CA LYS A 95 -19.93 -28.77 -3.33
C LYS A 95 -18.81 -28.10 -4.06
N VAL A 96 -17.58 -28.61 -3.97
CA VAL A 96 -16.39 -28.08 -4.62
C VAL A 96 -16.50 -28.20 -6.14
N LYS A 97 -16.99 -29.31 -6.64
CA LYS A 97 -17.20 -29.56 -8.09
C LYS A 97 -18.19 -28.56 -8.69
N CYS A 98 -19.31 -28.31 -7.99
CA CYS A 98 -20.31 -27.32 -8.41
C CYS A 98 -19.77 -25.89 -8.39
N ALA A 99 -18.87 -25.57 -7.47
CA ALA A 99 -18.33 -24.22 -7.28
C ALA A 99 -17.19 -23.87 -8.26
N LYS A 100 -16.66 -24.83 -9.00
CA LYS A 100 -15.52 -24.64 -9.92
C LYS A 100 -14.36 -23.90 -9.26
N LEU A 101 -13.96 -24.36 -8.06
CA LEU A 101 -12.86 -23.75 -7.33
C LEU A 101 -11.53 -23.93 -8.08
N GLU A 102 -10.67 -22.94 -7.93
CA GLU A 102 -9.34 -22.91 -8.53
C GLU A 102 -8.23 -23.04 -7.48
N SER A 103 -7.09 -23.59 -7.87
CA SER A 103 -5.86 -23.58 -7.07
C SER A 103 -5.26 -22.17 -7.01
N PRO A 104 -4.56 -21.81 -5.91
CA PRO A 104 -4.20 -22.65 -4.79
C PRO A 104 -5.33 -22.85 -3.79
N ALA A 105 -5.47 -24.09 -3.27
CA ALA A 105 -6.47 -24.39 -2.26
C ALA A 105 -5.94 -25.41 -1.23
N ILE A 106 -6.54 -25.38 -0.04
CA ILE A 106 -6.33 -26.36 1.01
C ILE A 106 -7.65 -27.04 1.40
N ILE A 107 -7.58 -28.32 1.79
CA ILE A 107 -8.72 -29.06 2.34
C ILE A 107 -8.47 -29.23 3.83
N VAL A 108 -9.48 -28.95 4.65
CA VAL A 108 -9.45 -29.07 6.11
C VAL A 108 -10.56 -30.03 6.53
N VAL A 109 -10.20 -31.05 7.30
CA VAL A 109 -11.13 -32.04 7.82
C VAL A 109 -11.02 -32.13 9.33
N GLY A 110 -12.12 -31.97 10.03
CA GLY A 110 -12.20 -32.09 11.49
C GLY A 110 -13.22 -31.15 12.12
N ASN A 111 -13.51 -31.43 13.39
CA ASN A 111 -14.57 -30.72 14.14
C ASN A 111 -14.29 -29.21 14.32
N VAL A 112 -13.06 -28.73 14.16
CA VAL A 112 -12.70 -27.28 14.20
C VAL A 112 -13.38 -26.49 13.08
N VAL A 113 -13.76 -27.16 11.97
CA VAL A 113 -14.44 -26.51 10.84
C VAL A 113 -15.78 -25.92 11.26
N SER A 114 -16.49 -26.55 12.24
CA SER A 114 -17.76 -26.03 12.76
C SER A 114 -17.65 -24.68 13.47
N LEU A 115 -16.45 -24.22 13.79
CA LEU A 115 -16.22 -22.93 14.44
C LEU A 115 -16.15 -21.76 13.44
N ASN A 116 -16.16 -22.04 12.13
CA ASN A 116 -15.93 -21.02 11.11
C ASN A 116 -16.86 -19.81 11.22
N ASP A 117 -18.17 -20.03 11.49
CA ASP A 117 -19.14 -18.94 11.57
C ASP A 117 -18.91 -18.01 12.76
N GLN A 118 -18.37 -18.54 13.85
CA GLN A 118 -18.08 -17.79 15.08
C GLN A 118 -16.76 -17.03 14.99
N LEU A 119 -15.79 -17.59 14.26
CA LEU A 119 -14.42 -17.06 14.17
C LEU A 119 -14.13 -16.36 12.84
N ASP A 120 -15.11 -16.24 11.96
CA ASP A 120 -14.96 -15.56 10.68
C ASP A 120 -14.88 -14.03 10.88
N PHE A 121 -13.67 -13.51 10.81
CA PHE A 121 -13.39 -12.08 10.87
C PHE A 121 -12.88 -11.53 9.53
N PHE A 122 -12.26 -12.37 8.71
CA PHE A 122 -11.56 -11.93 7.50
C PHE A 122 -12.53 -11.57 6.37
N GLU A 123 -13.47 -12.45 6.06
CA GLU A 123 -14.48 -12.25 5.01
C GLU A 123 -15.55 -11.22 5.42
N LYS A 124 -15.65 -10.90 6.73
CA LYS A 124 -16.53 -9.85 7.26
C LYS A 124 -15.93 -8.46 7.24
N ARG A 125 -14.70 -8.30 6.76
CA ARG A 125 -14.08 -6.97 6.62
C ARG A 125 -14.85 -6.12 5.62
N PRO A 126 -14.98 -4.80 5.85
CA PRO A 126 -15.84 -3.92 5.04
C PRO A 126 -15.52 -3.88 3.55
N LEU A 127 -14.26 -4.11 3.18
CA LEU A 127 -13.79 -4.06 1.79
C LEU A 127 -13.40 -5.44 1.25
N PHE A 128 -13.74 -6.52 1.95
CA PHE A 128 -13.45 -7.86 1.46
C PHE A 128 -14.09 -8.11 0.09
N GLY A 129 -13.33 -8.70 -0.81
CA GLY A 129 -13.77 -9.00 -2.18
C GLY A 129 -13.72 -7.81 -3.15
N ARG A 130 -13.34 -6.61 -2.69
CA ARG A 130 -13.19 -5.43 -3.55
C ARG A 130 -11.74 -5.30 -4.02
N LYS A 131 -11.55 -5.11 -5.33
CA LYS A 131 -10.27 -4.80 -5.95
C LYS A 131 -10.17 -3.29 -6.16
N ILE A 132 -9.17 -2.66 -5.56
CA ILE A 132 -8.99 -1.21 -5.57
C ILE A 132 -7.61 -0.88 -6.14
N THR A 133 -7.58 -0.13 -7.24
CA THR A 133 -6.34 0.33 -7.85
C THR A 133 -5.90 1.65 -7.23
N VAL A 134 -4.63 1.74 -6.84
CA VAL A 134 -4.02 2.94 -6.26
C VAL A 134 -2.80 3.36 -7.06
N PRO A 135 -2.96 4.33 -7.99
CA PRO A 135 -1.81 4.96 -8.62
C PRO A 135 -1.01 5.77 -7.60
N TYR A 136 0.32 5.61 -7.62
CA TYR A 136 1.19 6.31 -6.68
C TYR A 136 2.46 6.83 -7.34
N ILE A 137 3.05 7.87 -6.73
CA ILE A 137 4.38 8.36 -7.06
C ILE A 137 5.33 7.85 -5.98
N GLU A 138 6.37 7.13 -6.37
CA GLU A 138 7.36 6.63 -5.44
C GLU A 138 8.15 7.79 -4.84
N ALA A 139 8.03 7.95 -3.52
CA ALA A 139 8.77 8.97 -2.79
C ALA A 139 10.18 8.47 -2.46
N MET A 140 11.13 9.40 -2.39
CA MET A 140 12.52 9.15 -2.04
C MET A 140 12.64 8.45 -0.68
N GLY A 141 13.23 7.25 -0.65
CA GLY A 141 13.45 6.49 0.59
C GLY A 141 12.21 5.82 1.19
N GLU A 142 11.04 5.96 0.57
CA GLU A 142 9.83 5.25 0.98
C GLU A 142 9.66 3.97 0.15
N ARG A 143 9.41 2.86 0.83
CA ARG A 143 8.93 1.64 0.17
C ARG A 143 7.41 1.73 0.05
N THR A 144 6.85 1.38 -1.11
CA THR A 144 5.41 1.42 -1.42
C THR A 144 4.54 0.76 -0.36
N HIS A 145 5.04 -0.32 0.26
CA HIS A 145 4.34 -1.10 1.28
C HIS A 145 4.02 -0.32 2.56
N PHE A 146 4.64 0.84 2.78
CA PHE A 146 4.40 1.69 3.95
C PHE A 146 3.49 2.89 3.68
N ASN A 147 2.87 2.96 2.50
CA ASN A 147 1.86 3.97 2.25
C ASN A 147 0.62 3.67 3.12
N LYS A 148 0.33 4.57 4.04
CA LYS A 148 -0.77 4.43 5.01
C LYS A 148 -2.10 4.11 4.34
N LEU A 149 -2.43 4.77 3.23
CA LEU A 149 -3.67 4.52 2.48
C LEU A 149 -3.77 3.05 2.02
N ILE A 150 -2.70 2.52 1.43
CA ILE A 150 -2.64 1.13 0.95
C ILE A 150 -2.82 0.17 2.12
N THR A 151 -2.08 0.41 3.20
CA THR A 151 -2.14 -0.43 4.41
C THR A 151 -3.54 -0.42 5.03
N ASP A 152 -4.17 0.74 5.14
CA ASP A 152 -5.52 0.88 5.71
C ASP A 152 -6.58 0.15 4.86
N LEU A 153 -6.51 0.27 3.52
CA LEU A 153 -7.40 -0.44 2.60
C LEU A 153 -7.21 -1.97 2.70
N GLN A 154 -5.97 -2.46 2.75
CA GLN A 154 -5.66 -3.87 2.92
C GLN A 154 -6.13 -4.42 4.28
N GLN A 155 -5.97 -3.65 5.36
CA GLN A 155 -6.47 -4.03 6.68
C GLN A 155 -7.99 -4.15 6.71
N LEU A 156 -8.68 -3.36 5.90
CA LEU A 156 -10.14 -3.43 5.73
C LEU A 156 -10.58 -4.55 4.77
N GLY A 157 -9.66 -5.30 4.19
CA GLY A 157 -9.92 -6.49 3.39
C GLY A 157 -9.87 -6.29 1.88
N ALA A 158 -9.52 -5.11 1.38
CA ALA A 158 -9.39 -4.87 -0.06
C ALA A 158 -8.20 -5.61 -0.68
N ASP A 159 -8.36 -6.05 -1.92
CA ASP A 159 -7.27 -6.39 -2.83
C ASP A 159 -6.75 -5.09 -3.46
N VAL A 160 -5.60 -4.62 -3.00
CA VAL A 160 -5.05 -3.33 -3.45
C VAL A 160 -4.00 -3.57 -4.53
N ASP A 161 -4.35 -3.17 -5.74
CA ASP A 161 -3.46 -3.15 -6.88
C ASP A 161 -2.76 -1.79 -6.98
N THR A 162 -1.44 -1.77 -6.86
CA THR A 162 -0.66 -0.53 -6.84
C THR A 162 0.04 -0.29 -8.17
N ILE A 163 -0.18 0.88 -8.78
CA ILE A 163 0.44 1.26 -10.05
C ILE A 163 1.37 2.44 -9.83
N MET A 164 2.68 2.23 -10.02
CA MET A 164 3.65 3.30 -9.95
C MET A 164 3.56 4.19 -11.20
N VAL A 165 3.16 5.44 -11.03
CA VAL A 165 2.98 6.41 -12.13
C VAL A 165 4.09 7.46 -12.20
N GLY A 166 5.02 7.45 -11.26
CA GLY A 166 6.16 8.37 -11.23
C GLY A 166 7.11 8.06 -10.09
N LYS A 167 8.27 8.70 -10.14
CA LYS A 167 9.31 8.61 -9.10
C LYS A 167 9.81 10.01 -8.75
N ILE A 168 10.16 10.20 -7.49
CA ILE A 168 10.87 11.40 -7.04
C ILE A 168 12.34 11.05 -6.91
N LEU A 169 13.17 11.66 -7.76
CA LEU A 169 14.60 11.41 -7.79
C LEU A 169 15.36 12.62 -7.23
N PRO A 170 16.36 12.40 -6.36
CA PRO A 170 17.24 13.47 -5.92
C PRO A 170 18.12 13.93 -7.08
N ILE A 171 18.39 15.22 -7.14
CA ILE A 171 19.37 15.80 -8.07
C ILE A 171 20.70 15.89 -7.33
N PRO A 172 21.77 15.21 -7.81
CA PRO A 172 23.10 15.33 -7.23
C PRO A 172 23.66 16.74 -7.42
N ILE A 173 24.18 17.35 -6.35
CA ILE A 173 24.77 18.69 -6.33
C ILE A 173 26.27 18.52 -6.07
N SER A 174 27.12 18.88 -7.03
CA SER A 174 28.57 18.60 -6.99
C SER A 174 29.33 19.43 -5.93
N ASP A 175 28.94 20.69 -5.73
CA ASP A 175 29.59 21.62 -4.78
C ASP A 175 28.71 21.91 -3.56
N PHE A 176 28.03 20.86 -3.06
CA PHE A 176 27.00 20.97 -2.04
C PHE A 176 27.45 21.66 -0.76
N GLU A 177 28.62 21.30 -0.21
CA GLU A 177 29.17 21.93 0.99
C GLU A 177 29.44 23.42 0.82
N LYS A 178 29.96 23.85 -0.34
CA LYS A 178 30.17 25.24 -0.66
C LYS A 178 28.86 26.02 -0.74
N GLU A 179 27.83 25.39 -1.31
CA GLU A 179 26.51 26.01 -1.46
C GLU A 179 25.86 26.24 -0.10
N ILE A 180 25.91 25.28 0.81
CA ILE A 180 25.28 25.39 2.15
C ILE A 180 26.12 26.24 3.11
N SER A 181 27.49 26.19 3.05
CA SER A 181 28.35 26.88 4.00
C SER A 181 28.24 28.39 3.93
N SER A 182 27.76 28.93 2.81
CA SER A 182 27.52 30.36 2.63
C SER A 182 26.14 30.82 3.09
N SER A 183 25.27 29.92 3.56
CA SER A 183 23.87 30.20 3.92
C SER A 183 23.71 30.42 5.41
N ASP A 184 22.90 31.41 5.81
CA ASP A 184 22.45 31.63 7.19
C ASP A 184 21.17 30.79 7.49
N TRP A 185 20.35 30.59 6.45
CA TRP A 185 19.11 29.83 6.53
C TRP A 185 18.98 28.83 5.38
N ILE A 186 18.49 27.65 5.69
CA ILE A 186 18.03 26.65 4.73
C ILE A 186 16.52 26.46 4.88
N LEU A 187 15.78 26.59 3.79
CA LEU A 187 14.33 26.45 3.77
C LEU A 187 13.90 25.20 3.00
N PHE A 188 12.93 24.49 3.57
CA PHE A 188 12.29 23.34 2.94
C PHE A 188 10.80 23.57 2.74
N THR A 189 10.34 23.45 1.50
CA THR A 189 8.93 23.57 1.13
C THR A 189 8.20 22.21 1.14
N SER A 190 8.92 21.11 1.31
CA SER A 190 8.35 19.76 1.30
C SER A 190 9.25 18.75 2.04
N ARG A 191 8.68 17.59 2.39
CA ARG A 191 9.44 16.44 2.92
C ARG A 191 10.52 15.97 1.95
N ASN A 192 10.22 15.97 0.66
CA ASN A 192 11.18 15.54 -0.38
C ASN A 192 12.38 16.49 -0.49
N GLY A 193 12.18 17.79 -0.25
CA GLY A 193 13.30 18.76 -0.15
C GLY A 193 14.26 18.40 0.99
N VAL A 194 13.73 18.02 2.16
CA VAL A 194 14.54 17.53 3.29
C VAL A 194 15.30 16.26 2.90
N ARG A 195 14.63 15.29 2.33
CA ARG A 195 15.25 14.01 1.91
C ARG A 195 16.35 14.21 0.87
N ALA A 196 16.10 15.06 -0.11
CA ALA A 196 17.07 15.38 -1.16
C ALA A 196 18.29 16.12 -0.61
N PHE A 197 18.09 17.00 0.37
CA PHE A 197 19.17 17.65 1.09
C PHE A 197 20.09 16.64 1.79
N PHE A 198 19.52 15.73 2.58
CA PHE A 198 20.31 14.70 3.28
C PHE A 198 20.87 13.63 2.33
N TYR A 199 20.21 13.36 1.21
CA TYR A 199 20.79 12.58 0.12
C TYR A 199 22.09 13.23 -0.37
N ASN A 200 22.10 14.56 -0.63
CA ASN A 200 23.27 15.28 -1.09
C ASN A 200 24.35 15.37 -0.02
N MET A 201 24.02 15.50 1.26
CA MET A 201 25.01 15.38 2.34
C MET A 201 25.74 14.03 2.28
N LYS A 202 24.99 12.93 2.12
CA LYS A 202 25.56 11.58 2.02
C LYS A 202 26.33 11.39 0.70
N PHE A 203 25.82 11.89 -0.40
CA PHE A 203 26.43 11.77 -1.73
C PHE A 203 27.81 12.47 -1.79
N ASN A 204 27.95 13.63 -1.11
CA ASN A 204 29.17 14.42 -1.05
C ASN A 204 30.06 14.10 0.17
N ASP A 205 29.71 13.05 0.97
CA ASP A 205 30.41 12.72 2.23
C ASP A 205 30.56 13.93 3.18
N THR A 206 29.55 14.80 3.23
CA THR A 206 29.56 16.04 4.00
C THR A 206 29.22 15.78 5.46
N ASP A 207 30.09 16.28 6.38
CA ASP A 207 29.86 16.13 7.83
C ASP A 207 28.72 17.03 8.31
N ILE A 208 27.82 16.47 9.11
CA ILE A 208 26.66 17.20 9.67
C ILE A 208 27.04 18.42 10.52
N ARG A 209 28.26 18.46 11.04
CA ARG A 209 28.79 19.59 11.82
C ARG A 209 28.90 20.89 11.02
N CYS A 210 28.96 20.80 9.68
CA CYS A 210 28.92 21.99 8.81
C CYS A 210 27.62 22.78 8.97
N LEU A 211 26.54 22.13 9.43
CA LEU A 211 25.24 22.74 9.67
C LEU A 211 25.11 23.49 11.00
N ALA A 212 26.13 23.48 11.86
CA ALA A 212 26.04 24.00 13.26
C ALA A 212 25.67 25.50 13.37
N LYS A 213 25.93 26.29 12.32
CA LYS A 213 25.60 27.74 12.29
C LYS A 213 24.37 28.06 11.44
N ILE A 214 23.79 27.07 10.77
CA ILE A 214 22.70 27.24 9.82
C ILE A 214 21.38 27.07 10.54
N ARG A 215 20.43 27.96 10.29
CA ARG A 215 19.06 27.88 10.78
C ARG A 215 18.16 27.21 9.73
N PHE A 216 17.16 26.48 10.19
CA PHE A 216 16.25 25.74 9.34
C PHE A 216 14.83 26.27 9.43
N GLY A 217 14.23 26.60 8.27
CA GLY A 217 12.83 26.95 8.14
C GLY A 217 12.08 25.91 7.31
N VAL A 218 10.88 25.57 7.75
CA VAL A 218 10.02 24.58 7.06
C VAL A 218 8.63 25.14 6.85
N VAL A 219 7.99 24.78 5.73
CA VAL A 219 6.65 25.28 5.40
C VAL A 219 5.55 24.79 6.35
N GLY A 220 5.74 23.64 7.00
CA GLY A 220 4.71 23.10 7.87
C GLY A 220 5.13 21.85 8.66
N LYS A 221 4.22 21.37 9.52
CA LYS A 221 4.45 20.29 10.48
C LYS A 221 4.93 18.97 9.86
N ALA A 222 4.42 18.59 8.67
CA ALA A 222 4.86 17.38 8.00
C ALA A 222 6.34 17.44 7.56
N THR A 223 6.78 18.62 7.10
CA THR A 223 8.18 18.86 6.71
C THR A 223 9.07 18.98 7.95
N GLU A 224 8.56 19.57 9.04
CA GLU A 224 9.24 19.60 10.34
C GLU A 224 9.48 18.19 10.88
N GLN A 225 8.46 17.33 10.82
CA GLN A 225 8.60 15.93 11.27
C GLN A 225 9.64 15.17 10.44
N GLU A 226 9.71 15.42 9.13
CA GLU A 226 10.74 14.83 8.29
C GLU A 226 12.15 15.30 8.68
N LEU A 227 12.32 16.59 9.00
CA LEU A 227 13.60 17.13 9.46
C LEU A 227 14.03 16.52 10.81
N LYS A 228 13.07 16.27 11.71
CA LYS A 228 13.31 15.59 12.99
C LYS A 228 13.80 14.15 12.82
N ASN A 229 13.47 13.47 11.74
CA ASN A 229 14.00 12.12 11.45
C ASN A 229 15.53 12.14 11.27
N TYR A 230 16.08 13.28 10.89
CA TYR A 230 17.53 13.55 10.80
C TYR A 230 18.10 14.22 12.05
N GLN A 231 17.36 14.19 13.18
CA GLN A 231 17.75 14.76 14.49
C GLN A 231 17.96 16.29 14.48
N ILE A 232 17.35 16.98 13.53
CA ILE A 232 17.41 18.45 13.42
C ILE A 232 16.00 19.01 13.71
N LYS A 233 15.94 20.06 14.55
CA LYS A 233 14.74 20.82 14.80
C LYS A 233 14.68 22.03 13.87
N ALA A 234 13.50 22.35 13.36
CA ALA A 234 13.30 23.59 12.63
C ALA A 234 13.32 24.78 13.61
N ASP A 235 14.03 25.85 13.22
CA ASP A 235 14.04 27.13 13.94
C ASP A 235 12.80 27.97 13.60
N LEU A 236 12.18 27.70 12.44
CA LEU A 236 11.01 28.42 11.97
C LEU A 236 9.99 27.47 11.34
N VAL A 237 8.77 27.47 11.91
CA VAL A 237 7.57 26.84 11.33
C VAL A 237 6.47 27.90 11.36
N PRO A 238 5.92 28.34 10.22
CA PRO A 238 4.89 29.38 10.20
C PRO A 238 3.52 28.84 10.67
N ASP A 239 2.68 29.73 11.24
CA ASP A 239 1.29 29.40 11.57
C ASP A 239 0.50 29.07 10.29
N GLU A 240 0.66 29.91 9.26
CA GLU A 240 0.12 29.64 7.93
C GLU A 240 1.10 28.77 7.15
N GLN A 241 0.76 27.46 6.98
CA GLN A 241 1.62 26.45 6.38
C GLN A 241 1.68 26.56 4.85
N THR A 242 2.11 27.72 4.36
CA THR A 242 2.28 28.07 2.95
C THR A 242 3.65 28.70 2.71
N GLY A 243 4.11 28.76 1.45
CA GLY A 243 5.33 29.47 1.08
C GLY A 243 5.25 30.95 1.47
N ALA A 244 4.10 31.59 1.26
CA ALA A 244 3.86 32.99 1.66
C ALA A 244 3.92 33.17 3.18
N GLY A 245 3.33 32.26 3.94
CA GLY A 245 3.40 32.24 5.40
C GLY A 245 4.84 32.11 5.90
N LEU A 246 5.64 31.23 5.27
CA LEU A 246 7.05 31.04 5.60
C LEU A 246 7.87 32.32 5.32
N ALA A 247 7.66 32.95 4.15
CA ALA A 247 8.33 34.21 3.80
C ALA A 247 8.00 35.33 4.81
N LYS A 248 6.70 35.46 5.17
CA LYS A 248 6.21 36.46 6.15
C LYS A 248 6.80 36.24 7.56
N ALA A 249 6.90 34.98 7.99
CA ALA A 249 7.47 34.63 9.28
C ALA A 249 8.98 34.87 9.31
N LEU A 250 9.70 34.47 8.25
CA LEU A 250 11.15 34.64 8.14
C LEU A 250 11.57 36.13 8.11
N LYS A 251 10.82 36.99 7.40
CA LYS A 251 11.07 38.43 7.32
C LYS A 251 11.28 39.11 8.66
N LYS A 252 10.66 38.58 9.72
CA LYS A 252 10.79 39.13 11.09
C LYS A 252 12.13 38.80 11.77
N GLN A 253 12.93 37.88 11.20
CA GLN A 253 14.12 37.30 11.81
C GLN A 253 15.40 37.53 11.00
N ILE A 254 15.31 38.18 9.84
CA ILE A 254 16.42 38.37 8.91
C ILE A 254 16.64 39.85 8.52
N SER A 255 17.79 40.12 7.92
CA SER A 255 18.16 41.40 7.34
C SER A 255 18.42 41.24 5.83
N ASP A 256 18.69 42.38 5.15
CA ASP A 256 19.03 42.40 3.76
C ASP A 256 20.36 41.68 3.42
N GLN A 257 21.26 41.54 4.40
CA GLN A 257 22.50 40.77 4.26
C GLN A 257 22.36 39.26 4.46
N THR A 258 21.18 38.80 4.93
CA THR A 258 20.94 37.39 5.21
C THR A 258 20.93 36.59 3.91
N LYS A 259 21.60 35.43 3.92
CA LYS A 259 21.64 34.49 2.82
C LYS A 259 20.75 33.30 3.08
N VAL A 260 19.78 33.09 2.22
CA VAL A 260 18.76 32.03 2.33
C VAL A 260 18.92 31.07 1.17
N CYS A 261 19.03 29.78 1.46
CA CYS A 261 19.01 28.73 0.45
C CYS A 261 17.68 27.97 0.52
N ILE A 262 16.98 27.79 -0.59
CA ILE A 262 15.71 27.05 -0.69
C ILE A 262 15.96 25.73 -1.41
N PHE A 263 15.79 24.61 -0.75
CA PHE A 263 15.83 23.28 -1.36
C PHE A 263 14.41 22.84 -1.75
N SER A 264 14.13 22.80 -3.05
CA SER A 264 12.80 22.52 -3.59
C SER A 264 12.83 21.58 -4.78
N ALA A 265 11.64 21.23 -5.30
CA ALA A 265 11.52 20.57 -6.59
C ALA A 265 12.02 21.48 -7.72
N LYS A 266 12.57 20.89 -8.78
CA LYS A 266 12.96 21.58 -10.00
C LYS A 266 11.78 22.34 -10.63
N GLU A 267 10.58 21.74 -10.60
CA GLU A 267 9.35 22.34 -11.13
C GLU A 267 8.56 23.16 -10.07
N ALA A 268 9.18 23.48 -8.92
CA ALA A 268 8.50 24.26 -7.89
C ALA A 268 8.24 25.69 -8.34
N SER A 269 7.10 26.27 -7.90
CA SER A 269 6.79 27.68 -8.09
C SER A 269 7.91 28.57 -7.50
N GLU A 270 8.22 29.65 -8.20
CA GLU A 270 9.18 30.67 -7.77
C GLU A 270 8.58 31.69 -6.78
N ASP A 271 7.32 31.53 -6.36
CA ASP A 271 6.64 32.54 -5.54
C ASP A 271 7.35 32.82 -4.22
N LEU A 272 7.83 31.76 -3.53
CA LEU A 272 8.58 31.90 -2.29
C LEU A 272 9.91 32.63 -2.51
N GLU A 273 10.63 32.27 -3.58
CA GLU A 273 11.89 32.91 -3.94
C GLU A 273 11.68 34.40 -4.23
N ARG A 274 10.73 34.75 -5.09
CA ARG A 274 10.41 36.15 -5.45
C ARG A 274 10.00 36.98 -4.24
N GLU A 275 9.24 36.40 -3.29
CA GLU A 275 8.88 37.10 -2.06
C GLU A 275 10.10 37.37 -1.17
N LEU A 276 10.99 36.40 -1.03
CA LEU A 276 12.18 36.55 -0.19
C LEU A 276 13.24 37.48 -0.79
N GLN A 277 13.40 37.48 -2.12
CA GLN A 277 14.34 38.38 -2.85
C GLN A 277 14.07 39.87 -2.62
N LYS A 278 12.85 40.23 -2.14
CA LYS A 278 12.51 41.61 -1.79
C LYS A 278 13.26 42.14 -0.56
N PHE A 279 13.86 41.24 0.26
CA PHE A 279 14.44 41.63 1.54
C PHE A 279 15.62 40.77 2.03
N CYS A 280 16.14 39.87 1.21
CA CYS A 280 17.37 39.10 1.52
C CYS A 280 18.00 38.51 0.23
N HIS A 281 19.19 37.93 0.36
CA HIS A 281 19.83 37.18 -0.72
C HIS A 281 19.27 35.74 -0.75
N VAL A 282 18.73 35.33 -1.89
CA VAL A 282 18.10 34.00 -2.03
C VAL A 282 18.78 33.21 -3.13
N ILE A 283 19.08 31.95 -2.85
CA ILE A 283 19.51 30.93 -3.80
C ILE A 283 18.44 29.81 -3.76
N LYS A 284 17.84 29.53 -4.91
CA LYS A 284 16.97 28.36 -5.07
C LYS A 284 17.77 27.23 -5.66
N THR A 285 17.79 26.09 -4.97
CA THR A 285 18.47 24.88 -5.39
C THR A 285 17.44 23.83 -5.80
N ASP A 286 17.57 23.35 -7.03
CA ASP A 286 16.80 22.22 -7.54
C ASP A 286 17.31 20.93 -6.89
N ALA A 287 16.65 20.54 -5.79
CA ALA A 287 17.10 19.43 -4.97
C ALA A 287 16.59 18.06 -5.46
N TYR A 288 15.44 18.06 -6.12
CA TYR A 288 14.83 16.85 -6.65
C TYR A 288 13.92 17.16 -7.84
N GLU A 289 13.67 16.13 -8.62
CA GLU A 289 12.72 16.18 -9.73
C GLU A 289 11.69 15.05 -9.64
N ASN A 290 10.52 15.28 -10.21
CA ASN A 290 9.45 14.31 -10.26
C ASN A 290 9.34 13.77 -11.69
N VAL A 291 9.89 12.58 -11.92
CA VAL A 291 9.98 11.97 -13.25
C VAL A 291 8.81 11.01 -13.51
N ASN A 292 8.43 10.87 -14.77
CA ASN A 292 7.51 9.83 -15.21
C ASN A 292 8.21 8.47 -15.13
N VAL A 293 7.43 7.42 -14.92
CA VAL A 293 7.91 6.05 -15.02
C VAL A 293 8.24 5.77 -16.51
N SER A 294 9.41 5.19 -16.77
CA SER A 294 9.76 4.74 -18.11
C SER A 294 9.08 3.40 -18.44
N GLU A 295 8.93 3.08 -19.73
CA GLU A 295 8.38 1.78 -20.13
C GLU A 295 9.16 0.58 -19.57
N GLN A 296 10.43 0.75 -19.25
CA GLN A 296 11.29 -0.27 -18.64
C GLN A 296 11.02 -0.52 -17.16
N ASP A 297 10.43 0.46 -16.47
CA ASP A 297 10.05 0.37 -15.06
C ASP A 297 8.67 -0.31 -14.84
N TYR A 298 8.01 -0.68 -15.93
CA TYR A 298 6.68 -1.29 -15.91
C TYR A 298 6.72 -2.72 -15.38
N ILE A 299 6.32 -2.87 -14.14
CA ILE A 299 6.17 -4.21 -13.53
C ILE A 299 4.74 -4.76 -13.75
N LEU A 300 3.74 -3.92 -13.95
CA LEU A 300 2.34 -4.35 -14.11
C LEU A 300 1.62 -3.45 -15.13
N LYS A 301 1.35 -4.01 -16.33
CA LYS A 301 0.21 -3.54 -17.11
C LYS A 301 -1.05 -4.00 -16.38
N PRO A 302 -2.09 -3.16 -16.22
CA PRO A 302 -3.39 -3.66 -15.79
C PRO A 302 -3.76 -4.81 -16.74
N ALA A 303 -4.03 -5.98 -16.18
CA ALA A 303 -4.45 -7.14 -16.98
C ALA A 303 -5.79 -6.88 -17.67
N ASP A 304 -6.55 -5.90 -17.17
CA ASP A 304 -7.90 -5.59 -17.60
C ASP A 304 -7.99 -4.16 -18.16
N THR A 305 -8.71 -3.99 -19.25
CA THR A 305 -9.07 -2.67 -19.81
C THR A 305 -10.10 -1.93 -18.98
N VAL A 306 -10.67 -2.59 -17.96
CA VAL A 306 -11.67 -2.02 -17.04
C VAL A 306 -11.15 -2.10 -15.61
N ILE A 307 -11.04 -0.95 -14.97
CA ILE A 307 -10.70 -0.82 -13.55
C ILE A 307 -12.00 -0.49 -12.79
N SER A 308 -12.47 -1.43 -11.98
CA SER A 308 -13.72 -1.28 -11.23
C SER A 308 -13.65 -0.13 -10.24
N GLU A 309 -12.57 -0.03 -9.48
CA GLU A 309 -12.39 1.04 -8.49
C GLU A 309 -10.95 1.55 -8.47
N ALA A 310 -10.78 2.87 -8.43
CA ALA A 310 -9.46 3.50 -8.30
C ALA A 310 -9.45 4.66 -7.30
N VAL A 311 -8.35 4.83 -6.58
CA VAL A 311 -8.16 5.93 -5.61
C VAL A 311 -7.06 6.86 -6.07
N PHE A 312 -7.37 8.13 -6.24
CA PHE A 312 -6.42 9.15 -6.68
C PHE A 312 -6.15 10.17 -5.56
N THR A 313 -4.89 10.29 -5.18
CA THR A 313 -4.44 11.16 -4.08
C THR A 313 -3.90 12.51 -4.54
N SER A 314 -3.82 12.76 -5.85
CA SER A 314 -3.45 14.06 -6.41
C SER A 314 -3.85 14.17 -7.88
N ALA A 315 -3.98 15.43 -8.38
CA ALA A 315 -4.18 15.69 -9.80
C ALA A 315 -3.01 15.18 -10.65
N SER A 316 -1.80 15.27 -10.15
CA SER A 316 -0.59 14.77 -10.82
C SER A 316 -0.63 13.24 -11.00
N ASN A 317 -1.14 12.48 -10.01
CA ASN A 317 -1.35 11.05 -10.16
C ASN A 317 -2.36 10.72 -11.26
N VAL A 318 -3.45 11.50 -11.36
CA VAL A 318 -4.45 11.34 -12.43
C VAL A 318 -3.81 11.56 -13.81
N GLU A 319 -3.12 12.70 -13.98
CA GLU A 319 -2.50 13.03 -15.27
C GLU A 319 -1.51 11.94 -15.71
N ARG A 320 -0.61 11.53 -14.82
CA ARG A 320 0.40 10.50 -15.10
C ARG A 320 -0.22 9.13 -15.35
N PHE A 321 -1.22 8.75 -14.58
CA PHE A 321 -1.92 7.49 -14.74
C PHE A 321 -2.50 7.37 -16.15
N PHE A 322 -3.28 8.36 -16.60
CA PHE A 322 -3.88 8.35 -17.93
C PHE A 322 -2.89 8.62 -19.08
N GLN A 323 -1.74 9.26 -18.83
CA GLN A 323 -0.67 9.37 -19.83
C GLN A 323 0.09 8.06 -20.04
N MET A 324 0.22 7.28 -18.98
CA MET A 324 0.96 6.03 -18.96
C MET A 324 0.21 4.91 -19.70
N LEU A 325 -1.11 4.96 -19.69
CA LEU A 325 -1.97 3.93 -20.27
C LEU A 325 -2.13 4.21 -21.78
N THR A 326 -1.52 3.37 -22.61
CA THR A 326 -1.58 3.45 -24.09
C THR A 326 -2.89 2.93 -24.67
N GLU A 327 -3.71 2.24 -23.89
CA GLU A 327 -5.02 1.71 -24.26
C GLU A 327 -6.14 2.49 -23.57
N GLU A 328 -7.33 2.53 -24.15
CA GLU A 328 -8.52 3.13 -23.52
C GLU A 328 -8.89 2.32 -22.27
N ILE A 329 -8.34 2.69 -21.13
CA ILE A 329 -8.73 2.11 -19.85
C ILE A 329 -9.91 2.88 -19.29
N MET A 330 -10.96 2.14 -18.99
CA MET A 330 -12.15 2.67 -18.33
C MET A 330 -12.03 2.48 -16.82
N VAL A 331 -12.19 3.57 -16.06
CA VAL A 331 -12.34 3.54 -14.60
C VAL A 331 -13.83 3.68 -14.29
N GLU A 332 -14.45 2.61 -13.78
CA GLU A 332 -15.87 2.58 -13.47
C GLU A 332 -16.21 3.48 -12.28
N ARG A 333 -15.37 3.50 -11.25
CA ARG A 333 -15.53 4.36 -10.07
C ARG A 333 -14.18 4.89 -9.61
N ALA A 334 -14.10 6.21 -9.46
CA ALA A 334 -12.92 6.87 -8.91
C ALA A 334 -13.21 7.54 -7.57
N TYR A 335 -12.30 7.39 -6.62
CA TYR A 335 -12.30 8.12 -5.36
C TYR A 335 -11.21 9.18 -5.43
N SER A 336 -11.57 10.43 -5.20
CA SER A 336 -10.63 11.56 -5.20
C SER A 336 -10.44 12.12 -3.80
N ILE A 337 -9.20 12.49 -3.49
CA ILE A 337 -8.84 13.09 -2.20
C ILE A 337 -9.37 14.54 -2.05
N GLY A 338 -9.83 15.17 -3.12
CA GLY A 338 -10.34 16.53 -3.07
C GLY A 338 -10.49 17.19 -4.44
N LYS A 339 -10.97 18.44 -4.45
CA LYS A 339 -11.46 19.18 -5.63
C LYS A 339 -10.50 19.18 -6.82
N LYS A 340 -9.22 19.49 -6.63
CA LYS A 340 -8.23 19.52 -7.73
C LYS A 340 -8.08 18.16 -8.42
N THR A 341 -8.14 17.07 -7.64
CA THR A 341 -8.08 15.70 -8.15
C THR A 341 -9.37 15.34 -8.90
N THR A 342 -10.52 15.74 -8.37
CA THR A 342 -11.83 15.59 -9.02
C THR A 342 -11.88 16.31 -10.38
N GLU A 343 -11.38 17.54 -10.46
CA GLU A 343 -11.31 18.29 -11.71
C GLU A 343 -10.40 17.62 -12.75
N ALA A 344 -9.27 17.06 -12.32
CA ALA A 344 -8.39 16.30 -13.20
C ALA A 344 -9.07 15.02 -13.73
N LEU A 345 -9.80 14.29 -12.90
CA LEU A 345 -10.56 13.10 -13.28
C LEU A 345 -11.68 13.46 -14.30
N LYS A 346 -12.40 14.55 -14.08
CA LYS A 346 -13.42 15.03 -15.03
C LYS A 346 -12.83 15.35 -16.40
N LYS A 347 -11.63 15.95 -16.47
CA LYS A 347 -10.91 16.20 -17.73
C LYS A 347 -10.53 14.91 -18.47
N LYS A 348 -10.42 13.79 -17.76
CA LYS A 348 -10.16 12.45 -18.31
C LYS A 348 -11.44 11.64 -18.58
N ASN A 349 -12.59 12.29 -18.57
CA ASN A 349 -13.91 11.70 -18.83
C ASN A 349 -14.31 10.57 -17.86
N VAL A 350 -13.78 10.56 -16.64
CA VAL A 350 -14.27 9.65 -15.60
C VAL A 350 -15.62 10.12 -15.11
N MET A 351 -16.64 9.27 -15.24
CA MET A 351 -18.05 9.67 -15.02
C MET A 351 -18.48 9.53 -13.56
N ASN A 352 -18.04 8.48 -12.87
CA ASN A 352 -18.45 8.17 -11.50
C ASN A 352 -17.32 8.53 -10.53
N ILE A 353 -17.36 9.74 -10.00
CA ILE A 353 -16.34 10.28 -9.10
C ILE A 353 -16.96 10.52 -7.73
N CYS A 354 -16.33 9.97 -6.71
CA CYS A 354 -16.65 10.19 -5.31
C CYS A 354 -15.54 11.05 -4.68
N GLU A 355 -15.87 12.31 -4.32
CA GLU A 355 -14.93 13.24 -3.69
C GLU A 355 -14.96 13.11 -2.18
N SER A 356 -13.77 13.08 -1.55
CA SER A 356 -13.60 13.08 -0.10
C SER A 356 -13.95 14.45 0.50
N GLU A 357 -14.57 14.47 1.67
CA GLU A 357 -14.94 15.70 2.39
C GLU A 357 -13.68 16.47 2.84
N GLU A 358 -12.65 15.73 3.26
CA GLU A 358 -11.36 16.30 3.66
C GLU A 358 -10.24 15.69 2.82
N SER A 359 -9.20 16.48 2.56
CA SER A 359 -8.02 16.03 1.79
C SER A 359 -7.06 15.20 2.65
N THR A 360 -7.58 14.15 3.30
CA THR A 360 -6.84 13.21 4.15
C THR A 360 -7.07 11.77 3.70
N TYR A 361 -6.13 10.88 3.97
CA TYR A 361 -6.28 9.46 3.65
C TYR A 361 -7.41 8.82 4.46
N GLU A 362 -7.56 9.21 5.71
CA GLU A 362 -8.62 8.75 6.61
C GLU A 362 -10.01 9.07 6.06
N SER A 363 -10.19 10.27 5.51
CA SER A 363 -11.46 10.69 4.91
C SER A 363 -11.75 9.90 3.64
N VAL A 364 -10.75 9.64 2.80
CA VAL A 364 -10.89 8.79 1.60
C VAL A 364 -11.26 7.35 1.98
N VAL A 365 -10.57 6.76 2.96
CA VAL A 365 -10.88 5.39 3.45
C VAL A 365 -12.31 5.33 4.00
N SER A 366 -12.73 6.32 4.79
CA SER A 366 -14.10 6.42 5.30
C SER A 366 -15.14 6.49 4.18
N LEU A 367 -14.86 7.25 3.11
CA LEU A 367 -15.72 7.37 1.94
C LEU A 367 -15.88 6.02 1.21
N ILE A 368 -14.78 5.27 1.05
CA ILE A 368 -14.75 3.97 0.39
C ILE A 368 -15.55 2.93 1.18
N THR A 369 -15.46 2.96 2.51
CA THR A 369 -16.15 2.00 3.39
C THR A 369 -17.64 2.26 3.53
N LYS A 370 -18.11 3.49 3.31
CA LYS A 370 -19.54 3.86 3.37
C LYS A 370 -20.30 3.52 2.09
N LYS A 371 -19.62 3.23 1.01
CA LYS A 371 -20.17 2.94 -0.32
C LYS A 371 -19.84 1.53 -0.80
#